data_1196bcbf5a165bc651f7ac42a915b922
#
_entry.id   1196bcbf5a165bc651f7ac42a915b922
#
_cell.length_a   1.000
_cell.length_b   1.000
_cell.length_c   1.000
_cell.angle_alpha   90.00
_cell.angle_beta   90.00
_cell.angle_gamma   90.00
#
_symmetry.space_group_name_H-M   'P 1'
#
loop_
_entity.id
_entity.type
_entity.pdbx_description
1 polymer ?
#
loop_
_entity_poly.entity_id
_entity_poly.type
_entity_poly.pdbx_seq_one_letter_code
_entity_poly.pdbx_strand_id
1 'polypeptide(L)'
;MKEKKLSIREIIVLLIAAILLISATACRASKADQSKENKKVKEIKIGTMDLVNPDLIARKEKYYEKQLGVKVKIVKFDSGKDVNTALAAGSIDVSELGSNPTALGIGNGLDYDVIYIGDIIGSAESLVVKNSANVNSISQLKGKKIAVPFASTSHY
;
A
#
# COMPACT_ATOMS: atom_id res chain seq x y z
N MET A 1 -49.85 43.99 -30.32
CA MET A 1 -48.82 42.98 -30.27
C MET A 1 -49.40 41.75 -29.57
N LYS A 2 -49.52 40.60 -30.28
CA LYS A 2 -50.01 39.34 -29.67
C LYS A 2 -48.83 38.64 -28.94
N GLU A 3 -48.89 38.58 -27.64
CA GLU A 3 -47.94 37.73 -26.88
C GLU A 3 -48.21 36.26 -27.20
N LYS A 4 -47.22 35.60 -27.76
CA LYS A 4 -47.26 34.17 -28.07
C LYS A 4 -46.96 33.42 -26.79
N LYS A 5 -48.02 32.90 -26.10
CA LYS A 5 -47.80 32.01 -24.94
C LYS A 5 -47.12 30.73 -25.41
N LEU A 6 -45.92 30.49 -24.92
CA LEU A 6 -45.23 29.22 -25.16
C LEU A 6 -46.05 28.06 -24.59
N SER A 7 -46.13 26.98 -25.35
CA SER A 7 -46.76 25.76 -24.87
C SER A 7 -45.89 25.07 -23.83
N ILE A 8 -46.51 24.32 -22.93
CA ILE A 8 -45.79 23.54 -21.88
C ILE A 8 -44.72 22.64 -22.49
N ARG A 9 -44.94 22.11 -23.67
CA ARG A 9 -43.96 21.30 -24.42
C ARG A 9 -42.70 22.09 -24.79
N GLU A 10 -42.87 23.31 -25.27
CA GLU A 10 -41.74 24.18 -25.65
C GLU A 10 -40.94 24.62 -24.43
N ILE A 11 -41.56 24.83 -23.28
CA ILE A 11 -40.92 25.14 -22.02
C ILE A 11 -40.10 23.94 -21.53
N ILE A 12 -40.65 22.72 -21.63
CA ILE A 12 -39.91 21.49 -21.24
C ILE A 12 -38.69 21.25 -22.13
N VAL A 13 -38.81 21.45 -23.44
CA VAL A 13 -37.68 21.30 -24.38
C VAL A 13 -36.60 22.33 -24.10
N LEU A 14 -36.93 23.57 -23.79
CA LEU A 14 -35.97 24.60 -23.43
C LEU A 14 -35.26 24.30 -22.10
N LEU A 15 -35.95 23.75 -21.11
CA LEU A 15 -35.34 23.31 -19.84
C LEU A 15 -34.38 22.15 -20.03
N ILE A 16 -34.75 21.16 -20.85
CA ILE A 16 -33.87 20.03 -21.15
C ILE A 16 -32.60 20.49 -21.91
N ALA A 17 -32.78 21.40 -22.88
CA ALA A 17 -31.65 21.99 -23.61
C ALA A 17 -30.72 22.79 -22.69
N ALA A 18 -31.23 23.52 -21.73
CA ALA A 18 -30.45 24.28 -20.74
C ALA A 18 -29.66 23.34 -19.81
N ILE A 19 -30.25 22.22 -19.37
CA ILE A 19 -29.58 21.20 -18.53
C ILE A 19 -28.46 20.51 -19.31
N LEU A 20 -28.62 20.20 -20.58
CA LEU A 20 -27.62 19.61 -21.46
C LEU A 20 -26.44 20.56 -21.73
N LEU A 21 -26.67 21.86 -21.79
CA LEU A 21 -25.61 22.86 -21.97
C LEU A 21 -24.76 23.03 -20.70
N ILE A 22 -25.33 22.86 -19.51
CA ILE A 22 -24.60 22.92 -18.22
C ILE A 22 -23.74 21.69 -18.02
N SER A 23 -24.17 20.50 -18.47
CA SER A 23 -23.38 19.27 -18.37
C SER A 23 -22.16 19.24 -19.32
N ALA A 24 -22.18 19.95 -20.44
CA ALA A 24 -21.07 20.02 -21.38
C ALA A 24 -19.89 20.89 -20.87
N THR A 25 -20.14 21.82 -19.94
CA THR A 25 -19.09 22.65 -19.34
C THR A 25 -18.38 21.99 -18.17
N ALA A 26 -18.97 20.99 -17.51
CA ALA A 26 -18.37 20.27 -16.40
C ALA A 26 -17.23 19.32 -16.83
N CYS A 27 -17.18 18.87 -18.08
CA CYS A 27 -16.12 17.98 -18.58
C CYS A 27 -14.86 18.71 -19.07
N ARG A 28 -14.80 20.04 -19.07
CA ARG A 28 -13.63 20.79 -19.53
C ARG A 28 -12.72 21.32 -18.42
N ALA A 29 -13.08 21.07 -17.17
CA ALA A 29 -12.35 21.52 -15.98
C ALA A 29 -11.45 20.46 -15.33
N SER A 30 -11.19 19.33 -16.01
CA SER A 30 -10.30 18.27 -15.50
C SER A 30 -9.06 18.03 -16.36
N LYS A 31 -8.52 19.07 -16.98
CA LYS A 31 -7.08 19.16 -17.15
C LYS A 31 -6.57 20.02 -16.00
N ALA A 32 -6.63 19.49 -14.79
CA ALA A 32 -5.83 20.00 -13.70
C ALA A 32 -4.37 19.92 -14.17
N ASP A 33 -3.83 21.07 -14.46
CA ASP A 33 -2.42 21.35 -14.51
C ASP A 33 -1.81 20.74 -13.24
N GLN A 34 -1.20 19.56 -13.37
CA GLN A 34 -0.35 19.01 -12.34
C GLN A 34 0.93 19.82 -12.32
N SER A 35 0.83 21.09 -11.99
CA SER A 35 1.92 21.76 -11.32
C SER A 35 2.09 20.98 -10.01
N LYS A 36 3.05 20.06 -9.98
CA LYS A 36 3.57 19.46 -8.76
C LYS A 36 4.11 20.62 -7.93
N GLU A 37 3.19 21.28 -7.21
CA GLU A 37 3.56 22.13 -6.09
C GLU A 37 4.38 21.20 -5.21
N ASN A 38 5.66 21.53 -5.09
CA ASN A 38 6.65 20.75 -4.34
C ASN A 38 6.30 20.91 -2.86
N LYS A 39 5.18 20.29 -2.44
CA LYS A 39 4.76 20.26 -1.04
C LYS A 39 5.87 19.59 -0.27
N LYS A 40 6.67 20.41 0.39
CA LYS A 40 7.77 19.94 1.22
C LYS A 40 7.20 18.89 2.19
N VAL A 41 7.60 17.66 2.00
CA VAL A 41 7.19 16.54 2.87
C VAL A 41 7.61 16.90 4.29
N LYS A 42 6.65 16.85 5.24
CA LYS A 42 6.90 17.20 6.65
C LYS A 42 7.02 15.97 7.54
N GLU A 43 6.42 14.89 7.14
CA GLU A 43 6.38 13.62 7.87
C GLU A 43 6.37 12.47 6.86
N ILE A 44 7.07 11.39 7.18
CA ILE A 44 7.03 10.10 6.48
C ILE A 44 6.60 9.03 7.47
N LYS A 45 5.67 8.18 7.06
CA LYS A 45 5.21 7.04 7.84
C LYS A 45 5.85 5.78 7.31
N ILE A 46 6.65 5.14 8.14
CA ILE A 46 7.39 3.91 7.80
C ILE A 46 6.71 2.73 8.49
N GLY A 47 6.21 1.78 7.68
CA GLY A 47 5.72 0.50 8.16
C GLY A 47 6.89 -0.45 8.47
N THR A 48 6.85 -1.13 9.61
CA THR A 48 7.90 -2.05 10.01
C THR A 48 7.34 -3.29 10.69
N MET A 49 8.12 -4.35 10.70
CA MET A 49 7.91 -5.54 11.52
C MET A 49 9.06 -5.67 12.50
N ASP A 50 8.85 -6.30 13.65
CA ASP A 50 9.92 -6.49 14.63
C ASP A 50 10.84 -7.67 14.24
N LEU A 51 11.56 -7.50 13.13
CA LEU A 51 12.56 -8.44 12.65
C LEU A 51 13.96 -8.03 13.15
N VAL A 52 14.81 -9.01 13.38
CA VAL A 52 16.21 -8.76 13.76
C VAL A 52 17.00 -8.41 12.50
N ASN A 53 17.05 -7.13 12.19
CA ASN A 53 17.69 -6.59 10.99
C ASN A 53 18.23 -5.16 11.27
N PRO A 54 18.96 -4.54 10.32
CA PRO A 54 19.48 -3.18 10.47
C PRO A 54 18.45 -2.10 10.75
N ASP A 55 17.19 -2.29 10.35
CA ASP A 55 16.10 -1.35 10.60
C ASP A 55 15.88 -1.07 12.09
N LEU A 56 16.03 -2.09 12.95
CA LEU A 56 15.95 -1.91 14.41
C LEU A 56 16.95 -0.87 14.92
N ILE A 57 18.18 -0.89 14.39
CA ILE A 57 19.22 0.07 14.77
C ILE A 57 18.89 1.44 14.20
N ALA A 58 18.51 1.50 12.92
CA ALA A 58 18.17 2.74 12.24
C ALA A 58 17.05 3.51 12.96
N ARG A 59 16.02 2.78 13.42
CA ARG A 59 14.92 3.34 14.20
C ARG A 59 15.37 3.84 15.58
N LYS A 60 16.13 3.02 16.29
CA LYS A 60 16.61 3.37 17.64
C LYS A 60 17.50 4.61 17.62
N GLU A 61 18.42 4.66 16.66
CA GLU A 61 19.38 5.76 16.52
C GLU A 61 18.84 6.95 15.75
N LYS A 62 17.57 6.92 15.33
CA LYS A 62 16.87 7.97 14.55
C LYS A 62 17.62 8.34 13.25
N TYR A 63 18.18 7.35 12.57
CA TYR A 63 18.93 7.58 11.33
C TYR A 63 18.00 8.09 10.22
N TYR A 64 16.75 7.65 10.17
CA TYR A 64 15.78 8.12 9.19
C TYR A 64 15.52 9.62 9.33
N GLU A 65 15.23 10.10 10.53
CA GLU A 65 14.99 11.53 10.78
C GLU A 65 16.23 12.37 10.50
N LYS A 66 17.41 11.87 10.92
CA LYS A 66 18.69 12.57 10.70
C LYS A 66 19.02 12.71 9.22
N GLN A 67 18.75 11.69 8.40
CA GLN A 67 19.08 11.67 6.98
C GLN A 67 18.03 12.41 6.14
N LEU A 68 16.75 12.23 6.46
CA LEU A 68 15.66 12.80 5.68
C LEU A 68 15.31 14.23 6.08
N GLY A 69 15.70 14.65 7.27
CA GLY A 69 15.40 16.00 7.79
C GLY A 69 13.89 16.27 7.97
N VAL A 70 13.08 15.19 8.11
CA VAL A 70 11.63 15.27 8.31
C VAL A 70 11.23 14.44 9.52
N LYS A 71 10.02 14.64 9.99
CA LYS A 71 9.43 13.73 11.00
C LYS A 71 9.29 12.33 10.42
N VAL A 72 9.57 11.31 11.25
CA VAL A 72 9.32 9.91 10.91
C VAL A 72 8.36 9.32 11.91
N LYS A 73 7.28 8.71 11.41
CA LYS A 73 6.32 7.97 12.21
C LYS A 73 6.48 6.48 11.89
N ILE A 74 6.86 5.71 12.89
CA ILE A 74 6.96 4.26 12.79
C ILE A 74 5.61 3.63 13.08
N VAL A 75 5.15 2.75 12.19
CA VAL A 75 3.91 1.98 12.33
C VAL A 75 4.27 0.49 12.29
N LYS A 76 3.97 -0.24 13.38
CA LYS A 76 4.30 -1.65 13.48
C LYS A 76 3.19 -2.54 12.93
N PHE A 77 3.59 -3.63 12.27
CA PHE A 77 2.74 -4.65 11.72
C PHE A 77 3.22 -6.05 12.11
N ASP A 78 2.30 -6.99 12.17
CA ASP A 78 2.60 -8.39 12.51
C ASP A 78 2.84 -9.25 11.27
N SER A 79 2.46 -8.78 10.09
CA SER A 79 2.59 -9.53 8.84
C SER A 79 2.79 -8.66 7.61
N GLY A 80 3.40 -9.21 6.57
CA GLY A 80 3.53 -8.55 5.27
C GLY A 80 2.19 -8.29 4.58
N LYS A 81 1.16 -9.10 4.88
CA LYS A 81 -0.22 -8.86 4.41
C LYS A 81 -0.78 -7.56 4.98
N ASP A 82 -0.58 -7.32 6.27
CA ASP A 82 -1.07 -6.09 6.91
C ASP A 82 -0.34 -4.86 6.41
N VAL A 83 0.97 -4.99 6.14
CA VAL A 83 1.76 -3.96 5.46
C VAL A 83 1.18 -3.63 4.08
N ASN A 84 0.89 -4.64 3.24
CA ASN A 84 0.28 -4.43 1.92
C ASN A 84 -1.08 -3.72 2.04
N THR A 85 -1.89 -4.09 3.03
CA THR A 85 -3.17 -3.42 3.30
C THR A 85 -2.96 -1.94 3.67
N ALA A 86 -1.96 -1.66 4.49
CA ALA A 86 -1.64 -0.31 4.91
C ALA A 86 -1.09 0.57 3.78
N LEU A 87 -0.24 0.00 2.89
CA LEU A 87 0.24 0.66 1.68
C LEU A 87 -0.91 0.96 0.71
N ALA A 88 -1.78 -0.02 0.45
CA ALA A 88 -2.96 0.15 -0.40
C ALA A 88 -3.90 1.25 0.11
N ALA A 89 -4.04 1.37 1.43
CA ALA A 89 -4.87 2.39 2.07
C ALA A 89 -4.18 3.76 2.18
N GLY A 90 -2.91 3.90 1.77
CA GLY A 90 -2.13 5.13 1.95
C GLY A 90 -1.92 5.51 3.42
N SER A 91 -2.02 4.55 4.34
CA SER A 91 -1.83 4.79 5.77
C SER A 91 -0.36 4.80 6.19
N ILE A 92 0.51 4.26 5.35
CA ILE A 92 1.97 4.36 5.40
C ILE A 92 2.52 4.72 4.03
N ASP A 93 3.71 5.31 3.99
CA ASP A 93 4.34 5.81 2.76
C ASP A 93 5.43 4.84 2.26
N VAL A 94 6.13 4.18 3.15
CA VAL A 94 7.26 3.26 2.87
C VAL A 94 7.19 2.10 3.86
N SER A 95 7.66 0.93 3.45
CA SER A 95 7.80 -0.20 4.36
C SER A 95 8.93 -1.13 3.95
N GLU A 96 9.50 -1.81 4.92
CA GLU A 96 10.25 -3.04 4.70
C GLU A 96 9.27 -4.19 4.53
N LEU A 97 9.51 -5.02 3.52
CA LEU A 97 8.60 -6.10 3.16
C LEU A 97 9.38 -7.27 2.57
N GLY A 98 9.02 -8.48 2.95
CA GLY A 98 9.63 -9.68 2.39
C GLY A 98 9.32 -9.82 0.89
N SER A 99 10.17 -10.52 0.15
CA SER A 99 10.05 -10.71 -1.30
C SER A 99 8.70 -11.27 -1.71
N ASN A 100 8.18 -12.22 -0.96
CA ASN A 100 6.92 -12.89 -1.27
C ASN A 100 5.68 -12.01 -1.07
N PRO A 101 5.47 -11.36 0.09
CA PRO A 101 4.38 -10.39 0.21
C PRO A 101 4.54 -9.21 -0.76
N THR A 102 5.77 -8.82 -1.13
CA THR A 102 6.00 -7.81 -2.17
C THR A 102 5.46 -8.29 -3.52
N ALA A 103 5.85 -9.49 -3.96
CA ALA A 103 5.38 -10.07 -5.21
C ALA A 103 3.85 -10.25 -5.24
N LEU A 104 3.26 -10.69 -4.12
CA LEU A 104 1.80 -10.81 -3.98
C LEU A 104 1.11 -9.44 -4.04
N GLY A 105 1.67 -8.40 -3.43
CA GLY A 105 1.12 -7.05 -3.49
C GLY A 105 1.08 -6.54 -4.93
N ILE A 106 2.21 -6.58 -5.63
CA ILE A 106 2.31 -6.17 -7.04
C ILE A 106 1.39 -7.03 -7.93
N GLY A 107 1.38 -8.36 -7.75
CA GLY A 107 0.52 -9.27 -8.49
C GLY A 107 -0.98 -9.03 -8.28
N ASN A 108 -1.37 -8.46 -7.15
CA ASN A 108 -2.74 -8.03 -6.85
C ASN A 108 -3.03 -6.58 -7.27
N GLY A 109 -2.11 -5.93 -7.99
CA GLY A 109 -2.30 -4.59 -8.54
C GLY A 109 -2.04 -3.44 -7.57
N LEU A 110 -1.28 -3.67 -6.49
CA LEU A 110 -0.83 -2.58 -5.64
C LEU A 110 0.24 -1.76 -6.38
N ASP A 111 0.01 -0.46 -6.42
CA ASP A 111 0.86 0.52 -7.11
C ASP A 111 1.92 1.05 -6.13
N TYR A 112 3.03 0.32 -6.00
CA TYR A 112 4.21 0.76 -5.27
C TYR A 112 5.50 0.25 -5.93
N ASP A 113 6.58 0.99 -5.75
CA ASP A 113 7.91 0.66 -6.27
C ASP A 113 8.78 0.00 -5.20
N VAL A 114 9.61 -0.96 -5.63
CA VAL A 114 10.70 -1.50 -4.80
C VAL A 114 11.94 -0.62 -5.03
N ILE A 115 12.27 0.22 -4.06
CA ILE A 115 13.36 1.20 -4.16
C ILE A 115 14.70 0.69 -3.66
N TYR A 116 14.74 -0.38 -2.87
CA TYR A 116 15.95 -0.91 -2.28
C TYR A 116 15.79 -2.37 -1.85
N ILE A 117 16.83 -3.17 -1.97
CA ILE A 117 16.92 -4.53 -1.40
C ILE A 117 17.71 -4.41 -0.10
N GLY A 118 16.99 -4.49 1.03
CA GLY A 118 17.58 -4.27 2.36
C GLY A 118 18.42 -5.42 2.86
N ASP A 119 18.08 -6.67 2.48
CA ASP A 119 18.75 -7.86 2.93
C ASP A 119 18.56 -9.03 1.96
N ILE A 120 19.43 -10.01 2.03
CA ILE A 120 19.33 -11.31 1.35
C ILE A 120 19.34 -12.39 2.42
N ILE A 121 18.15 -12.92 2.71
CA ILE A 121 17.95 -13.94 3.73
C ILE A 121 18.37 -15.29 3.15
N GLY A 122 19.55 -15.77 3.52
CA GLY A 122 20.03 -17.09 3.13
C GLY A 122 19.42 -18.18 4.00
N SER A 123 20.23 -18.75 4.90
CA SER A 123 19.82 -19.81 5.84
C SER A 123 19.10 -19.29 7.11
N ALA A 124 18.80 -18.00 7.20
CA ALA A 124 18.13 -17.42 8.36
C ALA A 124 16.65 -17.84 8.47
N GLU A 125 16.00 -18.18 7.35
CA GLU A 125 14.70 -18.82 7.36
C GLU A 125 14.86 -20.33 7.36
N SER A 126 14.36 -21.00 8.40
CA SER A 126 14.53 -22.41 8.60
C SER A 126 13.31 -23.03 9.28
N LEU A 127 13.03 -24.29 8.94
CA LEU A 127 12.03 -25.05 9.63
C LEU A 127 12.61 -25.57 10.95
N VAL A 128 12.02 -25.14 12.05
CA VAL A 128 12.47 -25.52 13.41
C VAL A 128 11.49 -26.52 14.01
N VAL A 129 12.03 -27.58 14.58
CA VAL A 129 11.25 -28.59 15.30
C VAL A 129 11.71 -28.73 16.75
N LYS A 130 10.78 -29.06 17.65
CA LYS A 130 11.14 -29.41 19.02
C LYS A 130 11.95 -30.72 19.03
N ASN A 131 13.00 -30.79 19.84
CA ASN A 131 13.79 -32.02 19.99
C ASN A 131 12.92 -33.24 20.37
N SER A 132 11.91 -33.03 21.20
CA SER A 132 10.95 -34.07 21.61
C SER A 132 10.05 -34.59 20.48
N ALA A 133 10.01 -33.92 19.33
CA ALA A 133 9.20 -34.36 18.19
C ALA A 133 9.87 -35.48 17.38
N ASN A 134 11.17 -35.74 17.60
CA ASN A 134 11.97 -36.77 16.93
C ASN A 134 11.85 -36.71 15.38
N VAL A 135 11.83 -35.51 14.83
CA VAL A 135 11.79 -35.25 13.39
C VAL A 135 13.16 -34.82 12.92
N ASN A 136 13.79 -35.64 12.07
CA ASN A 136 15.15 -35.39 11.56
C ASN A 136 15.21 -35.24 10.03
N SER A 137 14.04 -35.36 9.37
CA SER A 137 13.93 -35.18 7.92
C SER A 137 12.54 -34.66 7.53
N ILE A 138 12.48 -34.03 6.36
CA ILE A 138 11.23 -33.47 5.81
C ILE A 138 10.18 -34.57 5.61
N SER A 139 10.56 -35.78 5.22
CA SER A 139 9.65 -36.90 5.02
C SER A 139 8.86 -37.27 6.27
N GLN A 140 9.43 -37.04 7.46
CA GLN A 140 8.79 -37.33 8.75
C GLN A 140 7.75 -36.26 9.15
N LEU A 141 7.62 -35.20 8.38
CA LEU A 141 6.59 -34.17 8.57
C LEU A 141 5.22 -34.58 8.04
N LYS A 142 5.14 -35.65 7.25
CA LYS A 142 3.87 -36.15 6.71
C LYS A 142 2.82 -36.35 7.82
N GLY A 143 1.68 -35.68 7.70
CA GLY A 143 0.59 -35.71 8.68
C GLY A 143 0.78 -34.88 9.94
N LYS A 144 1.89 -34.13 10.05
CA LYS A 144 2.13 -33.20 11.16
C LYS A 144 1.60 -31.80 10.87
N LYS A 145 1.25 -31.08 11.92
CA LYS A 145 0.85 -29.66 11.83
C LYS A 145 2.08 -28.78 11.81
N ILE A 146 2.19 -27.92 10.84
CA ILE A 146 3.28 -26.95 10.67
C ILE A 146 2.68 -25.55 10.84
N ALA A 147 3.29 -24.74 11.70
CA ALA A 147 2.92 -23.34 11.87
C ALA A 147 3.83 -22.46 11.03
N VAL A 148 3.23 -21.55 10.25
CA VAL A 148 3.95 -20.54 9.46
C VAL A 148 3.20 -19.21 9.55
N PRO A 149 3.87 -18.06 9.48
CA PRO A 149 3.21 -16.76 9.31
C PRO A 149 2.54 -16.73 7.92
N PHE A 150 1.24 -16.51 7.90
CA PHE A 150 0.48 -16.50 6.64
C PHE A 150 0.96 -15.39 5.68
N ALA A 151 1.08 -15.72 4.40
CA ALA A 151 1.53 -14.82 3.32
C ALA A 151 2.90 -14.16 3.59
N SER A 152 3.77 -14.83 4.34
CA SER A 152 5.17 -14.43 4.54
C SER A 152 6.09 -15.10 3.53
N THR A 153 7.35 -14.70 3.52
CA THR A 153 8.40 -15.36 2.72
C THR A 153 8.59 -16.82 3.13
N SER A 154 8.49 -17.12 4.44
CA SER A 154 8.60 -18.49 4.97
C SER A 154 7.39 -19.39 4.65
N HIS A 155 6.31 -18.85 4.10
CA HIS A 155 5.10 -19.62 3.79
C HIS A 155 5.18 -20.32 2.43
N TYR A 156 6.08 -19.89 1.53
CA TYR A 156 6.13 -20.36 0.13
C TYR A 156 7.44 -21.05 -0.22
#